data_026287795ef50eae7432aa9cd0e684f7
#
_entry.id   026287795ef50eae7432aa9cd0e684f7
#
_cell.length_a   1.000
_cell.length_b   1.000
_cell.length_c   1.000
_cell.angle_alpha   90.00
_cell.angle_beta   90.00
_cell.angle_gamma   90.00
#
_symmetry.space_group_name_H-M   'P 1'
#
loop_
_entity.id
_entity.type
_entity.pdbx_description
1 polymer ?
#
loop_
_entity_poly.entity_id
_entity_poly.type
_entity_poly.pdbx_seq_one_letter_code
_entity_poly.pdbx_strand_id
1 'polypeptide(L)'
;TPSKGSLSRIPTTKDSCKIDSNTTKTTAGLCETLLNPMFYVIAISSAILHYSRNVFTATIVDYGQDKGAPLAMATSIIVYSSAADLAGHLALPLLSDKKYLRRSSLVMWCHMLLGLSMTLLPHASSFALLLVGSLCVTLFTACVLTMKTVLMADYLGLEYISACYGATGLVTLPLDLTTPRVVGFFRDYQGMYDNFYRLLGGLNIFAGLLLLIVVFYEHCGRSAKL
;
A
#
# COMPACT_ATOMS: atom_id res chain seq x y z
N THR A 1 26.03 -4.47 -58.20
CA THR A 1 24.66 -4.63 -57.69
C THR A 1 24.43 -3.62 -56.57
N PRO A 2 23.53 -2.61 -56.76
CA PRO A 2 23.31 -1.59 -55.74
C PRO A 2 22.31 -2.06 -54.67
N SER A 3 22.65 -1.78 -53.45
CA SER A 3 21.86 -1.93 -52.22
C SER A 3 20.61 -1.07 -52.26
N LYS A 4 19.43 -1.69 -52.09
CA LYS A 4 18.15 -0.99 -51.91
C LYS A 4 18.08 -0.42 -50.48
N GLY A 5 18.13 0.92 -50.37
CA GLY A 5 17.81 1.63 -49.16
C GLY A 5 16.35 1.41 -48.73
N SER A 6 16.15 1.05 -47.45
CA SER A 6 14.81 0.98 -46.85
C SER A 6 14.29 2.41 -46.61
N LEU A 7 13.31 2.79 -47.42
CA LEU A 7 12.57 4.04 -47.25
C LEU A 7 11.69 3.93 -46.00
N SER A 8 12.02 4.71 -44.94
CA SER A 8 11.16 4.85 -43.76
C SER A 8 9.80 5.42 -44.20
N ARG A 9 8.72 4.65 -43.99
CA ARG A 9 7.34 5.09 -44.24
C ARG A 9 7.01 6.28 -43.33
N ILE A 10 6.76 7.41 -43.97
CA ILE A 10 6.13 8.56 -43.32
C ILE A 10 4.71 8.13 -42.89
N PRO A 11 4.29 8.33 -41.63
CA PRO A 11 2.93 7.97 -41.22
C PRO A 11 1.89 8.77 -42.01
N THR A 12 0.95 8.05 -42.61
CA THR A 12 -0.14 8.63 -43.37
C THR A 12 -1.14 9.33 -42.43
N THR A 13 -1.79 10.39 -42.92
CA THR A 13 -2.76 11.24 -42.19
C THR A 13 -3.88 10.43 -41.49
N LYS A 14 -4.15 9.19 -41.92
CA LYS A 14 -5.09 8.27 -41.25
C LYS A 14 -4.56 7.69 -39.94
N ASP A 15 -3.25 7.54 -39.81
CA ASP A 15 -2.63 7.03 -38.55
C ASP A 15 -2.57 8.14 -37.50
N SER A 16 -2.33 9.40 -37.90
CA SER A 16 -2.39 10.56 -37.01
C SER A 16 -3.80 10.77 -36.43
N CYS A 17 -4.85 10.62 -37.23
CA CYS A 17 -6.25 10.79 -36.80
C CYS A 17 -6.70 9.67 -35.81
N LYS A 18 -6.15 8.46 -35.95
CA LYS A 18 -6.40 7.35 -34.99
C LYS A 18 -5.66 7.54 -33.68
N ILE A 19 -4.46 8.11 -33.71
CA ILE A 19 -3.66 8.41 -32.53
C ILE A 19 -4.36 9.49 -31.70
N ASP A 20 -4.84 10.56 -32.32
CA ASP A 20 -5.55 11.66 -31.64
C ASP A 20 -6.85 11.20 -30.99
N SER A 21 -7.64 10.35 -31.67
CA SER A 21 -8.90 9.84 -31.13
C SER A 21 -8.70 8.87 -29.97
N ASN A 22 -7.63 8.09 -29.97
CA ASN A 22 -7.28 7.22 -28.84
C ASN A 22 -6.75 8.03 -27.64
N THR A 23 -5.93 9.04 -27.89
CA THR A 23 -5.40 9.92 -26.84
C THR A 23 -6.53 10.68 -26.14
N THR A 24 -7.49 11.21 -26.88
CA THR A 24 -8.65 11.92 -26.34
C THR A 24 -9.57 11.01 -25.52
N LYS A 25 -9.77 9.75 -25.94
CA LYS A 25 -10.53 8.75 -25.16
C LYS A 25 -9.81 8.38 -23.88
N THR A 26 -8.50 8.21 -23.92
CA THR A 26 -7.68 7.86 -22.75
C THR A 26 -7.67 9.01 -21.72
N THR A 27 -7.56 10.27 -22.17
CA THR A 27 -7.61 11.43 -21.26
C THR A 27 -8.98 11.64 -20.64
N ALA A 28 -10.07 11.45 -21.40
CA ALA A 28 -11.43 11.51 -20.86
C ALA A 28 -11.68 10.44 -19.79
N GLY A 29 -11.25 9.19 -20.01
CA GLY A 29 -11.36 8.11 -19.04
C GLY A 29 -10.48 8.31 -17.81
N LEU A 30 -9.29 8.93 -17.95
CA LEU A 30 -8.46 9.32 -16.82
C LEU A 30 -9.15 10.37 -15.93
N CYS A 31 -9.79 11.38 -16.53
CA CYS A 31 -10.56 12.37 -15.77
C CYS A 31 -11.72 11.72 -15.01
N GLU A 32 -12.44 10.80 -15.64
CA GLU A 32 -13.52 10.05 -15.01
C GLU A 32 -13.00 9.20 -13.82
N THR A 33 -11.87 8.52 -14.00
CA THR A 33 -11.21 7.74 -12.95
C THR A 33 -10.76 8.62 -11.78
N LEU A 34 -10.19 9.79 -12.05
CA LEU A 34 -9.77 10.75 -11.01
C LEU A 34 -10.96 11.39 -10.29
N LEU A 35 -12.13 11.49 -10.91
CA LEU A 35 -13.36 11.96 -10.28
C LEU A 35 -14.05 10.89 -9.43
N ASN A 36 -13.66 9.63 -9.57
CA ASN A 36 -14.23 8.53 -8.80
C ASN A 36 -13.79 8.62 -7.33
N PRO A 37 -14.73 8.71 -6.34
CA PRO A 37 -14.39 8.77 -4.92
C PRO A 37 -13.58 7.54 -4.44
N MET A 38 -13.76 6.39 -5.08
CA MET A 38 -12.98 5.18 -4.80
C MET A 38 -11.50 5.35 -5.04
N PHE A 39 -11.12 6.16 -6.05
CA PHE A 39 -9.72 6.48 -6.31
C PHE A 39 -9.05 7.11 -5.07
N TYR A 40 -9.73 8.08 -4.44
CA TYR A 40 -9.18 8.78 -3.27
C TYR A 40 -9.04 7.86 -2.06
N VAL A 41 -10.01 6.97 -1.82
CA VAL A 41 -9.92 5.99 -0.72
C VAL A 41 -8.73 5.05 -0.93
N ILE A 42 -8.55 4.54 -2.15
CA ILE A 42 -7.43 3.67 -2.50
C ILE A 42 -6.10 4.43 -2.43
N ALA A 43 -6.05 5.67 -2.91
CA ALA A 43 -4.85 6.50 -2.90
C ALA A 43 -4.41 6.84 -1.47
N ILE A 44 -5.34 7.27 -0.60
CA ILE A 44 -5.06 7.62 0.80
C ILE A 44 -4.61 6.37 1.57
N SER A 45 -5.33 5.25 1.47
CA SER A 45 -4.95 4.01 2.14
C SER A 45 -3.60 3.50 1.66
N SER A 46 -3.30 3.63 0.37
CA SER A 46 -1.99 3.27 -0.21
C SER A 46 -0.87 4.17 0.29
N ALA A 47 -1.10 5.48 0.41
CA ALA A 47 -0.11 6.42 0.93
C ALA A 47 0.21 6.15 2.41
N ILE A 48 -0.81 5.92 3.23
CA ILE A 48 -0.65 5.54 4.65
C ILE A 48 0.15 4.24 4.78
N LEU A 49 -0.19 3.22 3.98
CA LEU A 49 0.50 1.94 3.98
C LEU A 49 1.98 2.10 3.61
N HIS A 50 2.25 2.81 2.50
CA HIS A 50 3.61 3.03 2.00
C HIS A 50 4.47 3.74 3.04
N TYR A 51 3.95 4.83 3.60
CA TYR A 51 4.62 5.58 4.65
C TYR A 51 4.89 4.72 5.89
N SER A 52 3.88 3.98 6.37
CA SER A 52 4.02 3.10 7.53
C SER A 52 5.07 2.01 7.31
N ARG A 53 5.11 1.41 6.11
CA ARG A 53 6.12 0.41 5.74
C ARG A 53 7.53 0.98 5.74
N ASN A 54 7.73 2.15 5.09
CA ASN A 54 9.03 2.78 4.99
C ASN A 54 9.58 3.13 6.38
N VAL A 55 8.76 3.75 7.22
CA VAL A 55 9.12 4.10 8.60
C VAL A 55 9.42 2.84 9.42
N PHE A 56 8.54 1.85 9.38
CA PHE A 56 8.73 0.60 10.11
C PHE A 56 10.06 -0.07 9.75
N THR A 57 10.34 -0.21 8.46
CA THR A 57 11.58 -0.85 7.99
C THR A 57 12.82 -0.05 8.41
N ALA A 58 12.74 1.28 8.41
CA ALA A 58 13.85 2.15 8.79
C ALA A 58 14.14 2.15 10.30
N THR A 59 13.11 1.95 11.14
CA THR A 59 13.24 2.18 12.59
C THR A 59 13.22 0.90 13.44
N ILE A 60 12.79 -0.24 12.89
CA ILE A 60 12.54 -1.47 13.68
C ILE A 60 13.79 -2.03 14.37
N VAL A 61 14.97 -1.92 13.75
CA VAL A 61 16.24 -2.38 14.33
C VAL A 61 16.63 -1.50 15.49
N ASP A 62 16.61 -0.18 15.30
CA ASP A 62 16.90 0.80 16.37
C ASP A 62 15.91 0.64 17.53
N TYR A 63 14.63 0.44 17.19
CA TYR A 63 13.60 0.21 18.19
C TYR A 63 13.82 -1.10 18.97
N GLY A 64 14.30 -2.15 18.33
CA GLY A 64 14.69 -3.39 18.99
C GLY A 64 15.82 -3.18 19.99
N GLN A 65 16.80 -2.33 19.67
CA GLN A 65 17.89 -1.96 20.57
C GLN A 65 17.40 -1.09 21.73
N ASP A 66 16.52 -0.13 21.49
CA ASP A 66 15.90 0.70 22.53
C ASP A 66 15.11 -0.15 23.55
N LYS A 67 14.54 -1.28 23.13
CA LYS A 67 13.90 -2.28 23.99
C LYS A 67 14.89 -3.24 24.66
N GLY A 68 16.21 -3.00 24.54
CA GLY A 68 17.26 -3.75 25.23
C GLY A 68 17.75 -5.00 24.50
N ALA A 69 17.36 -5.22 23.23
CA ALA A 69 17.87 -6.33 22.45
C ALA A 69 19.29 -6.01 21.91
N PRO A 70 20.25 -6.95 21.97
CA PRO A 70 21.55 -6.78 21.33
C PRO A 70 21.38 -6.65 19.81
N LEU A 71 22.29 -5.92 19.15
CA LEU A 71 22.21 -5.62 17.70
C LEU A 71 21.99 -6.87 16.84
N ALA A 72 22.68 -7.98 17.16
CA ALA A 72 22.54 -9.24 16.42
C ALA A 72 21.11 -9.81 16.50
N MET A 73 20.42 -9.65 17.62
CA MET A 73 19.02 -10.05 17.77
C MET A 73 18.07 -9.06 17.08
N ALA A 74 18.33 -7.75 17.21
CA ALA A 74 17.52 -6.73 16.57
C ALA A 74 17.56 -6.85 15.02
N THR A 75 18.74 -7.11 14.44
CA THR A 75 18.87 -7.35 12.99
C THR A 75 18.20 -8.64 12.53
N SER A 76 18.10 -9.66 13.38
CA SER A 76 17.39 -10.89 13.03
C SER A 76 15.89 -10.68 12.77
N ILE A 77 15.29 -9.61 13.32
CA ILE A 77 13.90 -9.24 13.04
C ILE A 77 13.68 -9.07 11.52
N ILE A 78 14.62 -8.41 10.82
CA ILE A 78 14.51 -8.19 9.38
C ILE A 78 14.52 -9.53 8.62
N VAL A 79 15.39 -10.45 9.02
CA VAL A 79 15.50 -11.77 8.39
C VAL A 79 14.20 -12.56 8.53
N TYR A 80 13.65 -12.64 9.74
CA TYR A 80 12.37 -13.33 9.97
C TYR A 80 11.20 -12.61 9.33
N SER A 81 11.22 -11.27 9.30
CA SER A 81 10.21 -10.46 8.63
C SER A 81 10.16 -10.72 7.12
N SER A 82 11.29 -11.04 6.47
CA SER A 82 11.31 -11.39 5.04
C SER A 82 10.51 -12.67 4.75
N ALA A 83 10.53 -13.65 5.66
CA ALA A 83 9.71 -14.85 5.52
C ALA A 83 8.21 -14.54 5.71
N ALA A 84 7.87 -13.67 6.67
CA ALA A 84 6.51 -13.21 6.89
C ALA A 84 5.99 -12.37 5.70
N ASP A 85 6.86 -11.54 5.09
CA ASP A 85 6.55 -10.74 3.89
C ASP A 85 6.17 -11.68 2.73
N LEU A 86 6.96 -12.71 2.47
CA LEU A 86 6.67 -13.72 1.45
C LEU A 86 5.34 -14.44 1.74
N ALA A 87 5.11 -14.85 2.98
CA ALA A 87 3.85 -15.49 3.38
C ALA A 87 2.65 -14.56 3.19
N GLY A 88 2.78 -13.27 3.52
CA GLY A 88 1.75 -12.26 3.32
C GLY A 88 1.41 -12.02 1.85
N HIS A 89 2.41 -12.02 0.98
CA HIS A 89 2.20 -11.88 -0.46
C HIS A 89 1.51 -13.09 -1.10
N LEU A 90 1.68 -14.29 -0.57
CA LEU A 90 1.16 -15.53 -1.16
C LEU A 90 -0.09 -16.05 -0.45
N ALA A 91 -0.03 -16.25 0.86
CA ALA A 91 -1.06 -16.99 1.59
C ALA A 91 -2.37 -16.22 1.74
N LEU A 92 -2.31 -14.94 2.10
CA LEU A 92 -3.52 -14.15 2.36
C LEU A 92 -4.31 -13.81 1.09
N PRO A 93 -3.69 -13.43 -0.05
CA PRO A 93 -4.41 -13.25 -1.30
C PRO A 93 -5.14 -14.51 -1.80
N LEU A 94 -4.58 -15.71 -1.57
CA LEU A 94 -5.22 -16.97 -1.90
C LEU A 94 -6.58 -17.17 -1.21
N LEU A 95 -6.79 -16.58 -0.03
CA LEU A 95 -8.10 -16.59 0.67
C LEU A 95 -9.16 -15.84 -0.13
N SER A 96 -8.78 -14.75 -0.79
CA SER A 96 -9.68 -13.98 -1.65
C SER A 96 -9.95 -14.70 -2.99
N ASP A 97 -8.93 -15.33 -3.57
CA ASP A 97 -9.05 -16.05 -4.83
C ASP A 97 -9.96 -17.28 -4.70
N LYS A 98 -9.94 -17.94 -3.54
CA LYS A 98 -10.89 -19.03 -3.20
C LYS A 98 -12.29 -18.54 -2.85
N LYS A 99 -12.61 -17.25 -2.98
CA LYS A 99 -13.93 -16.63 -2.70
C LYS A 99 -14.40 -16.73 -1.26
N TYR A 100 -13.52 -17.04 -0.30
CA TYR A 100 -13.88 -17.03 1.12
C TYR A 100 -14.14 -15.61 1.64
N LEU A 101 -13.38 -14.63 1.13
CA LEU A 101 -13.50 -13.21 1.48
C LEU A 101 -13.52 -12.34 0.22
N ARG A 102 -14.30 -11.27 0.25
CA ARG A 102 -14.24 -10.23 -0.79
C ARG A 102 -12.90 -9.52 -0.72
N ARG A 103 -12.37 -9.09 -1.87
CA ARG A 103 -11.09 -8.39 -1.98
C ARG A 103 -11.05 -7.13 -1.13
N SER A 104 -12.09 -6.30 -1.19
CA SER A 104 -12.23 -5.08 -0.36
C SER A 104 -12.28 -5.38 1.13
N SER A 105 -13.02 -6.43 1.54
CA SER A 105 -13.09 -6.86 2.94
C SER A 105 -11.76 -7.39 3.45
N LEU A 106 -11.01 -8.13 2.63
CA LEU A 106 -9.68 -8.62 3.01
C LEU A 106 -8.72 -7.46 3.27
N VAL A 107 -8.66 -6.47 2.36
CA VAL A 107 -7.79 -5.29 2.51
C VAL A 107 -8.18 -4.49 3.75
N MET A 108 -9.48 -4.29 3.99
CA MET A 108 -9.99 -3.64 5.20
C MET A 108 -9.51 -4.34 6.47
N TRP A 109 -9.71 -5.66 6.58
CA TRP A 109 -9.28 -6.43 7.75
C TRP A 109 -7.76 -6.40 7.94
N CYS A 110 -6.99 -6.50 6.85
CA CYS A 110 -5.54 -6.42 6.90
C CYS A 110 -5.07 -5.04 7.40
N HIS A 111 -5.70 -3.93 7.00
CA HIS A 111 -5.40 -2.60 7.56
C HIS A 111 -5.73 -2.49 9.04
N MET A 112 -6.88 -3.03 9.48
CA MET A 112 -7.26 -3.05 10.90
C MET A 112 -6.26 -3.85 11.74
N LEU A 113 -5.89 -5.05 11.30
CA LEU A 113 -4.93 -5.91 11.99
C LEU A 113 -3.51 -5.33 11.96
N LEU A 114 -3.12 -4.70 10.86
CA LEU A 114 -1.85 -3.97 10.75
C LEU A 114 -1.79 -2.83 11.76
N GLY A 115 -2.83 -2.00 11.81
CA GLY A 115 -2.92 -0.88 12.73
C GLY A 115 -2.91 -1.34 14.20
N LEU A 116 -3.65 -2.41 14.51
CA LEU A 116 -3.64 -3.02 15.84
C LEU A 116 -2.24 -3.55 16.20
N SER A 117 -1.58 -4.28 15.29
CA SER A 117 -0.23 -4.80 15.51
C SER A 117 0.78 -3.68 15.80
N MET A 118 0.75 -2.58 15.03
CA MET A 118 1.59 -1.40 15.25
C MET A 118 1.30 -0.71 16.59
N THR A 119 0.03 -0.60 16.98
CA THR A 119 -0.36 0.01 18.26
C THR A 119 0.03 -0.84 19.46
N LEU A 120 0.10 -2.16 19.31
CA LEU A 120 0.52 -3.09 20.36
C LEU A 120 2.04 -3.22 20.47
N LEU A 121 2.80 -2.89 19.43
CA LEU A 121 4.27 -3.00 19.43
C LEU A 121 4.95 -2.30 20.63
N PRO A 122 4.54 -1.08 21.04
CA PRO A 122 5.07 -0.41 22.22
C PRO A 122 4.90 -1.17 23.53
N HIS A 123 3.90 -2.04 23.63
CA HIS A 123 3.63 -2.83 24.83
C HIS A 123 4.42 -4.15 24.89
N ALA A 124 5.27 -4.41 23.88
CA ALA A 124 6.15 -5.57 23.91
C ALA A 124 7.17 -5.46 25.02
N SER A 125 7.04 -6.30 26.06
CA SER A 125 7.93 -6.38 27.22
C SER A 125 9.08 -7.36 27.03
N SER A 126 9.07 -8.15 25.96
CA SER A 126 10.11 -9.13 25.64
C SER A 126 10.44 -9.09 24.15
N PHE A 127 11.68 -9.51 23.80
CA PHE A 127 12.09 -9.62 22.40
C PHE A 127 11.18 -10.53 21.58
N ALA A 128 10.68 -11.62 22.16
CA ALA A 128 9.76 -12.54 21.49
C ALA A 128 8.45 -11.86 21.08
N LEU A 129 7.87 -11.01 21.96
CA LEU A 129 6.66 -10.25 21.66
C LEU A 129 6.93 -9.19 20.59
N LEU A 130 8.09 -8.53 20.64
CA LEU A 130 8.51 -7.57 19.61
C LEU A 130 8.66 -8.26 18.24
N LEU A 131 9.28 -9.44 18.22
CA LEU A 131 9.44 -10.23 17.00
C LEU A 131 8.09 -10.64 16.42
N VAL A 132 7.20 -11.23 17.23
CA VAL A 132 5.86 -11.63 16.79
C VAL A 132 5.06 -10.43 16.26
N GLY A 133 5.07 -9.30 16.97
CA GLY A 133 4.44 -8.08 16.52
C GLY A 133 4.98 -7.60 15.17
N SER A 134 6.30 -7.63 14.99
CA SER A 134 6.97 -7.26 13.74
C SER A 134 6.60 -8.18 12.58
N LEU A 135 6.51 -9.49 12.83
CA LEU A 135 6.06 -10.47 11.83
C LEU A 135 4.61 -10.22 11.41
N CYS A 136 3.71 -9.91 12.34
CA CYS A 136 2.33 -9.55 12.04
C CYS A 136 2.25 -8.26 11.19
N VAL A 137 3.01 -7.22 11.57
CA VAL A 137 3.09 -5.96 10.79
C VAL A 137 3.51 -6.24 9.35
N THR A 138 4.56 -7.03 9.15
CA THR A 138 5.09 -7.33 7.81
C THR A 138 4.12 -8.17 7.00
N LEU A 139 3.54 -9.21 7.61
CA LEU A 139 2.58 -10.10 6.98
C LEU A 139 1.36 -9.34 6.42
N PHE A 140 0.74 -8.50 7.26
CA PHE A 140 -0.45 -7.74 6.84
C PHE A 140 -0.10 -6.64 5.84
N THR A 141 1.06 -5.99 5.97
CA THR A 141 1.57 -5.01 5.00
C THR A 141 1.73 -5.65 3.62
N ALA A 142 2.35 -6.83 3.54
CA ALA A 142 2.56 -7.56 2.29
C ALA A 142 1.23 -7.93 1.62
N CYS A 143 0.26 -8.40 2.40
CA CYS A 143 -1.08 -8.69 1.89
C CYS A 143 -1.75 -7.47 1.26
N VAL A 144 -1.74 -6.33 1.96
CA VAL A 144 -2.36 -5.10 1.46
C VAL A 144 -1.65 -4.61 0.21
N LEU A 145 -0.30 -4.70 0.15
CA LEU A 145 0.48 -4.32 -1.03
C LEU A 145 0.09 -5.13 -2.28
N THR A 146 -0.13 -6.44 -2.14
CA THR A 146 -0.57 -7.29 -3.24
C THR A 146 -2.01 -6.96 -3.65
N MET A 147 -2.90 -6.88 -2.67
CA MET A 147 -4.33 -6.69 -2.92
C MET A 147 -4.68 -5.29 -3.43
N LYS A 148 -3.89 -4.25 -3.12
CA LYS A 148 -4.15 -2.89 -3.60
C LYS A 148 -4.15 -2.81 -5.13
N THR A 149 -3.23 -3.52 -5.81
CA THR A 149 -3.15 -3.56 -7.27
C THR A 149 -4.41 -4.20 -7.85
N VAL A 150 -4.86 -5.29 -7.23
CA VAL A 150 -6.10 -5.98 -7.62
C VAL A 150 -7.31 -5.08 -7.39
N LEU A 151 -7.34 -4.35 -6.27
CA LEU A 151 -8.41 -3.39 -5.96
C LEU A 151 -8.44 -2.25 -6.98
N MET A 152 -7.28 -1.70 -7.36
CA MET A 152 -7.19 -0.70 -8.41
C MET A 152 -7.75 -1.22 -9.74
N ALA A 153 -7.41 -2.46 -10.12
CA ALA A 153 -7.93 -3.09 -11.33
C ALA A 153 -9.46 -3.25 -11.30
N ASP A 154 -10.00 -3.69 -10.16
CA ASP A 154 -11.43 -3.98 -10.02
C ASP A 154 -12.31 -2.71 -10.05
N TYR A 155 -11.83 -1.60 -9.44
CA TYR A 155 -12.63 -0.38 -9.29
C TYR A 155 -12.35 0.70 -10.34
N LEU A 156 -11.11 0.76 -10.84
CA LEU A 156 -10.66 1.84 -11.72
C LEU A 156 -10.37 1.36 -13.14
N GLY A 157 -10.27 0.04 -13.34
CA GLY A 157 -9.97 -0.57 -14.64
C GLY A 157 -8.48 -0.79 -14.87
N LEU A 158 -8.17 -1.87 -15.60
CA LEU A 158 -6.80 -2.30 -15.90
C LEU A 158 -6.00 -1.26 -16.69
N GLU A 159 -6.67 -0.50 -17.55
CA GLU A 159 -6.04 0.50 -18.43
C GLU A 159 -5.47 1.70 -17.66
N TYR A 160 -6.03 2.00 -16.46
CA TYR A 160 -5.66 3.18 -15.67
C TYR A 160 -4.73 2.89 -14.50
N ILE A 161 -4.33 1.63 -14.29
CA ILE A 161 -3.46 1.21 -13.17
C ILE A 161 -2.16 2.02 -13.13
N SER A 162 -1.47 2.19 -14.26
CA SER A 162 -0.22 2.97 -14.34
C SER A 162 -0.42 4.42 -13.90
N ALA A 163 -1.50 5.06 -14.35
CA ALA A 163 -1.83 6.44 -13.99
C ALA A 163 -2.19 6.55 -12.49
N CYS A 164 -2.92 5.57 -11.95
CA CYS A 164 -3.25 5.50 -10.53
C CYS A 164 -2.00 5.35 -9.65
N TYR A 165 -1.04 4.51 -10.07
CA TYR A 165 0.26 4.40 -9.39
C TYR A 165 1.05 5.70 -9.45
N GLY A 166 1.10 6.37 -10.61
CA GLY A 166 1.75 7.66 -10.77
C GLY A 166 1.14 8.73 -9.86
N ALA A 167 -0.18 8.84 -9.85
CA ALA A 167 -0.88 9.80 -9.00
C ALA A 167 -0.68 9.50 -7.50
N THR A 168 -0.73 8.21 -7.10
CA THR A 168 -0.43 7.81 -5.72
C THR A 168 1.02 8.14 -5.36
N GLY A 169 1.98 7.93 -6.27
CA GLY A 169 3.38 8.29 -6.08
C GLY A 169 3.59 9.78 -5.85
N LEU A 170 2.86 10.64 -6.56
CA LEU A 170 2.91 12.09 -6.35
C LEU A 170 2.40 12.50 -4.95
N VAL A 171 1.43 11.79 -4.40
CA VAL A 171 0.94 12.03 -3.03
C VAL A 171 1.92 11.50 -1.98
N THR A 172 2.59 10.39 -2.22
CA THR A 172 3.53 9.78 -1.27
C THR A 172 4.88 10.50 -1.22
N LEU A 173 5.34 11.08 -2.32
CA LEU A 173 6.63 11.76 -2.42
C LEU A 173 6.87 12.82 -1.31
N PRO A 174 5.96 13.79 -1.07
CA PRO A 174 6.15 14.77 0.01
C PRO A 174 6.16 14.09 1.40
N LEU A 175 5.40 13.03 1.60
CA LEU A 175 5.41 12.26 2.85
C LEU A 175 6.77 11.59 3.08
N ASP A 176 7.35 10.97 2.05
CA ASP A 176 8.66 10.35 2.12
C ASP A 176 9.77 11.36 2.41
N LEU A 177 9.70 12.56 1.82
CA LEU A 177 10.65 13.65 2.10
C LEU A 177 10.56 14.16 3.54
N THR A 178 9.41 14.06 4.20
CA THR A 178 9.27 14.43 5.61
C THR A 178 9.72 13.34 6.58
N THR A 179 9.89 12.09 6.13
CA THR A 179 10.22 10.94 6.97
C THR A 179 11.44 11.17 7.87
N PRO A 180 12.61 11.66 7.39
CA PRO A 180 13.77 11.84 8.26
C PRO A 180 13.52 12.86 9.38
N ARG A 181 12.78 13.94 9.07
CA ARG A 181 12.45 14.98 10.07
C ARG A 181 11.47 14.44 11.13
N VAL A 182 10.48 13.68 10.70
CA VAL A 182 9.47 13.11 11.61
C VAL A 182 10.11 12.03 12.50
N VAL A 183 10.89 11.13 11.92
CA VAL A 183 11.64 10.10 12.67
C VAL A 183 12.59 10.75 13.68
N GLY A 184 13.37 11.75 13.25
CA GLY A 184 14.27 12.51 14.12
C GLY A 184 13.53 13.20 15.27
N PHE A 185 12.39 13.82 14.99
CA PHE A 185 11.57 14.47 16.03
C PHE A 185 11.14 13.48 17.12
N PHE A 186 10.61 12.32 16.76
CA PHE A 186 10.21 11.32 17.77
C PHE A 186 11.38 10.75 18.54
N ARG A 187 12.55 10.55 17.90
CA ARG A 187 13.75 10.06 18.56
C ARG A 187 14.35 11.10 19.48
N ASP A 188 14.52 12.34 19.02
CA ASP A 188 15.28 13.38 19.75
C ASP A 188 14.45 14.01 20.86
N TYR A 189 13.14 14.21 20.67
CA TYR A 189 12.29 14.88 21.65
C TYR A 189 11.53 13.92 22.57
N GLN A 190 11.15 12.74 22.09
CA GLN A 190 10.38 11.77 22.88
C GLN A 190 11.23 10.61 23.41
N GLY A 191 12.47 10.48 22.95
CA GLY A 191 13.43 9.49 23.42
C GLY A 191 13.12 8.04 23.01
N MET A 192 11.91 7.75 22.49
CA MET A 192 11.50 6.42 22.04
C MET A 192 10.49 6.52 20.90
N TYR A 193 10.45 5.48 20.04
CA TYR A 193 9.50 5.38 18.92
C TYR A 193 8.08 4.94 19.33
N ASP A 194 7.79 4.75 20.61
CA ASP A 194 6.51 4.20 21.09
C ASP A 194 5.30 4.99 20.58
N ASN A 195 5.31 6.32 20.73
CA ASN A 195 4.23 7.18 20.27
C ASN A 195 4.15 7.25 18.75
N PHE A 196 5.28 7.09 18.07
CA PHE A 196 5.32 7.05 16.62
C PHE A 196 4.63 5.79 16.08
N TYR A 197 4.89 4.61 16.65
CA TYR A 197 4.19 3.38 16.26
C TYR A 197 2.68 3.43 16.59
N ARG A 198 2.29 4.08 17.68
CA ARG A 198 0.86 4.33 17.98
C ARG A 198 0.21 5.23 16.94
N LEU A 199 0.90 6.29 16.50
CA LEU A 199 0.42 7.17 15.44
C LEU A 199 0.25 6.42 14.13
N LEU A 200 1.25 5.64 13.70
CA LEU A 200 1.18 4.83 12.48
C LEU A 200 0.07 3.77 12.57
N GLY A 201 -0.10 3.15 13.74
CA GLY A 201 -1.19 2.23 14.01
C GLY A 201 -2.55 2.90 13.86
N GLY A 202 -2.74 4.09 14.44
CA GLY A 202 -3.96 4.89 14.31
C GLY A 202 -4.26 5.26 12.85
N LEU A 203 -3.25 5.66 12.06
CA LEU A 203 -3.42 5.96 10.63
C LEU A 203 -3.86 4.73 9.84
N ASN A 204 -3.31 3.55 10.12
CA ASN A 204 -3.72 2.32 9.45
C ASN A 204 -5.13 1.88 9.86
N ILE A 205 -5.53 2.06 11.12
CA ILE A 205 -6.93 1.84 11.56
C ILE A 205 -7.85 2.81 10.82
N PHE A 206 -7.49 4.08 10.70
CA PHE A 206 -8.25 5.06 9.93
C PHE A 206 -8.41 4.65 8.46
N ALA A 207 -7.35 4.19 7.80
CA ALA A 207 -7.42 3.64 6.44
C ALA A 207 -8.37 2.43 6.36
N GLY A 208 -8.34 1.55 7.35
CA GLY A 208 -9.27 0.42 7.47
C GLY A 208 -10.73 0.88 7.63
N LEU A 209 -10.99 1.93 8.40
CA LEU A 209 -12.33 2.52 8.57
C LEU A 209 -12.84 3.17 7.26
N LEU A 210 -11.97 3.83 6.50
CA LEU A 210 -12.34 4.34 5.18
C LEU A 210 -12.76 3.20 4.24
N LEU A 211 -12.03 2.09 4.24
CA LEU A 211 -12.39 0.91 3.46
C LEU A 211 -13.65 0.22 3.97
N LEU A 212 -13.94 0.27 5.28
CA LEU A 212 -15.19 -0.24 5.85
C LEU A 212 -16.40 0.47 5.26
N ILE A 213 -16.33 1.79 5.08
CA ILE A 213 -17.39 2.57 4.43
C ILE A 213 -17.66 2.03 3.02
N VAL A 214 -16.60 1.76 2.26
CA VAL A 214 -16.70 1.19 0.92
C VAL A 214 -17.38 -0.19 0.93
N VAL A 215 -16.92 -1.07 1.80
CA VAL A 215 -17.51 -2.43 1.96
C VAL A 215 -18.98 -2.35 2.33
N PHE A 216 -19.34 -1.38 3.18
CA PHE A 216 -20.74 -1.16 3.57
C PHE A 216 -21.61 -0.69 2.40
N TYR A 217 -21.11 0.27 1.60
CA TYR A 217 -21.82 0.72 0.38
C TYR A 217 -22.02 -0.40 -0.62
N GLU A 218 -21.01 -1.26 -0.82
CA GLU A 218 -21.13 -2.45 -1.68
C GLU A 218 -22.19 -3.43 -1.18
N HIS A 219 -22.29 -3.59 0.14
CA HIS A 219 -23.26 -4.49 0.74
C HIS A 219 -24.69 -3.96 0.58
N CYS A 220 -24.91 -2.68 0.90
CA CYS A 220 -26.21 -2.02 0.74
C CYS A 220 -26.66 -1.94 -0.73
N GLY A 221 -25.76 -1.60 -1.65
CA GLY A 221 -26.09 -1.51 -3.08
C GLY A 221 -26.48 -2.84 -3.72
N ARG A 222 -26.08 -3.98 -3.15
CA ARG A 222 -26.54 -5.30 -3.58
C ARG A 222 -27.91 -5.69 -3.00
N SER A 223 -28.17 -5.32 -1.72
CA SER A 223 -29.49 -5.57 -1.12
C SER A 223 -30.62 -4.80 -1.80
N ALA A 224 -30.30 -3.67 -2.45
CA ALA A 224 -31.27 -2.89 -3.21
C ALA A 224 -31.56 -3.41 -4.62
N LYS A 225 -30.81 -4.42 -5.10
CA LYS A 225 -30.96 -5.03 -6.44
C LYS A 225 -31.58 -6.45 -6.39
N LEU A 226 -31.91 -6.96 -5.21
CA LEU A 226 -32.68 -8.20 -4.94
C LEU A 226 -34.11 -7.84 -4.57
#